data_7525fd812b94cdb1ff8351d48057bf2b
#
_entry.id   7525fd812b94cdb1ff8351d48057bf2b
#
_cell.length_a   1.000
_cell.length_b   1.000
_cell.length_c   1.000
_cell.angle_alpha   90.00
_cell.angle_beta   90.00
_cell.angle_gamma   90.00
#
_symmetry.space_group_name_H-M   'P 1'
#
loop_
_entity.id
_entity.type
_entity.pdbx_description
1 polymer ?
#
loop_
_entity_poly.entity_id
_entity_poly.type
_entity_poly.pdbx_seq_one_letter_code
_entity_poly.pdbx_strand_id
1 'polypeptide(L)'
;GGDSFIMENTPLTEATYFIMLSLSREPRHGYAIMKDVQSLSEDRVILSTGTLYGALKRLLKQGWIERVEEELDSSNDEESGRIRKAYTLTSLGRRILEIEINRLHVLVDAANLRTTGAEA
;
A
#
# COMPACT_ATOMS: atom_id res chain seq x y z
N GLY A 1 -18.01 -12.93 10.52
CA GLY A 1 -16.86 -13.68 10.09
C GLY A 1 -15.79 -12.81 9.47
N GLY A 2 -14.69 -13.44 9.08
CA GLY A 2 -13.56 -12.74 8.50
C GLY A 2 -13.90 -11.98 7.22
N ASP A 3 -14.75 -12.55 6.39
CA ASP A 3 -15.11 -11.90 5.13
C ASP A 3 -15.92 -10.64 5.36
N SER A 4 -16.80 -10.66 6.36
CA SER A 4 -17.58 -9.48 6.71
C SER A 4 -16.67 -8.35 7.19
N PHE A 5 -15.69 -8.68 8.04
CA PHE A 5 -14.71 -7.70 8.51
C PHE A 5 -13.93 -7.09 7.33
N ILE A 6 -13.48 -7.93 6.41
CA ILE A 6 -12.71 -7.47 5.26
C ILE A 6 -13.54 -6.52 4.40
N MET A 7 -14.79 -6.87 4.14
CA MET A 7 -15.65 -6.03 3.31
C MET A 7 -15.96 -4.69 3.96
N GLU A 8 -16.00 -4.65 5.29
CA GLU A 8 -16.25 -3.40 6.01
C GLU A 8 -15.08 -2.43 5.87
N ASN A 9 -13.90 -2.93 5.54
CA ASN A 9 -12.69 -2.12 5.45
C ASN A 9 -12.38 -1.69 4.01
N THR A 10 -13.25 -1.99 3.08
CA THR A 10 -13.12 -1.53 1.71
C THR A 10 -14.35 -0.68 1.36
N PRO A 11 -14.26 0.25 0.43
CA PRO A 11 -13.09 0.56 -0.39
C PRO A 11 -11.99 1.29 0.39
N LEU A 12 -10.77 1.15 -0.08
CA LEU A 12 -9.65 1.88 0.50
C LEU A 12 -9.62 3.30 -0.06
N THR A 13 -9.08 4.23 0.73
CA THR A 13 -8.78 5.55 0.16
C THR A 13 -7.65 5.40 -0.85
N GLU A 14 -7.54 6.34 -1.78
CA GLU A 14 -6.46 6.30 -2.76
C GLU A 14 -5.09 6.25 -2.08
N ALA A 15 -4.89 7.09 -1.06
CA ALA A 15 -3.61 7.11 -0.36
C ALA A 15 -3.27 5.74 0.24
N THR A 16 -4.22 5.14 0.95
CA THR A 16 -3.99 3.82 1.55
C THR A 16 -3.74 2.77 0.49
N TYR A 17 -4.50 2.80 -0.59
CA TYR A 17 -4.32 1.87 -1.70
C TYR A 17 -2.89 1.95 -2.25
N PHE A 18 -2.41 3.15 -2.53
CA PHE A 18 -1.07 3.30 -3.10
C PHE A 18 0.03 2.94 -2.10
N ILE A 19 -0.18 3.22 -0.81
CA ILE A 19 0.79 2.81 0.21
C ILE A 19 0.90 1.29 0.22
N MET A 20 -0.23 0.59 0.26
CA MET A 20 -0.22 -0.87 0.29
C MET A 20 0.35 -1.44 -1.01
N LEU A 21 0.00 -0.83 -2.14
CA LEU A 21 0.53 -1.25 -3.43
C LEU A 21 2.05 -1.11 -3.48
N SER A 22 2.59 -0.03 -2.90
CA SER A 22 4.03 0.19 -2.86
C SER A 22 4.75 -0.90 -2.06
N LEU A 23 4.05 -1.56 -1.14
CA LEU A 23 4.62 -2.61 -0.30
C LEU A 23 4.34 -4.02 -0.82
N SER A 24 3.72 -4.14 -2.00
CA SER A 24 3.25 -5.44 -2.49
C SER A 24 4.38 -6.36 -2.95
N ARG A 25 5.49 -5.82 -3.34
CA ARG A 25 6.61 -6.61 -3.87
C ARG A 25 7.71 -6.88 -2.87
N GLU A 26 8.03 -5.87 -2.07
CA GLU A 26 9.16 -5.96 -1.15
C GLU A 26 8.99 -4.96 -0.02
N PRO A 27 9.68 -5.17 1.10
CA PRO A 27 9.64 -4.18 2.17
C PRO A 27 10.23 -2.85 1.70
N ARG A 28 9.72 -1.75 2.24
CA ARG A 28 10.22 -0.42 1.91
C ARG A 28 10.28 0.44 3.15
N HIS A 29 11.25 1.34 3.16
CA HIS A 29 11.38 2.37 4.20
C HIS A 29 10.41 3.50 3.90
N GLY A 30 10.08 4.30 4.91
CA GLY A 30 9.10 5.37 4.77
C GLY A 30 9.36 6.29 3.60
N TYR A 31 10.61 6.74 3.44
CA TYR A 31 10.93 7.65 2.33
C TYR A 31 10.69 6.99 0.97
N ALA A 32 11.05 5.72 0.84
CA ALA A 32 10.84 5.00 -0.40
C ALA A 32 9.35 4.80 -0.67
N ILE A 33 8.54 4.61 0.38
CA ILE A 33 7.09 4.53 0.21
C ILE A 33 6.56 5.84 -0.36
N MET A 34 6.98 6.97 0.20
CA MET A 34 6.53 8.28 -0.28
C MET A 34 6.84 8.48 -1.75
N LYS A 35 8.06 8.16 -2.15
CA LYS A 35 8.48 8.32 -3.55
C LYS A 35 7.72 7.37 -4.47
N ASP A 36 7.53 6.14 -4.04
CA ASP A 36 6.83 5.15 -4.85
C ASP A 36 5.36 5.51 -5.02
N VAL A 37 4.72 5.99 -3.95
CA VAL A 37 3.33 6.43 -4.01
C VAL A 37 3.17 7.60 -4.99
N GLN A 38 4.08 8.55 -4.93
CA GLN A 38 4.04 9.68 -5.85
C GLN A 38 4.17 9.21 -7.30
N SER A 39 5.11 8.31 -7.55
CA SER A 39 5.33 7.77 -8.89
C SER A 39 4.14 6.95 -9.38
N LEU A 40 3.64 6.03 -8.57
CA LEU A 40 2.50 5.17 -8.94
C LEU A 40 1.24 5.98 -9.20
N SER A 41 1.04 7.07 -8.47
CA SER A 41 -0.16 7.89 -8.62
C SER A 41 -0.01 8.99 -9.67
N GLU A 42 1.13 9.04 -10.37
CA GLU A 42 1.43 10.10 -11.34
C GLU A 42 1.23 11.48 -10.72
N ASP A 43 1.83 11.66 -9.55
CA ASP A 43 1.82 12.90 -8.77
C ASP A 43 0.46 13.29 -8.18
N ARG A 44 -0.54 12.43 -8.27
CA ARG A 44 -1.84 12.73 -7.67
C ARG A 44 -1.80 12.65 -6.15
N VAL A 45 -1.00 11.75 -5.62
CA VAL A 45 -0.89 11.53 -4.18
C VAL A 45 0.53 11.84 -3.75
N ILE A 46 0.69 12.96 -3.06
CA ILE A 46 1.99 13.39 -2.53
C ILE A 46 1.83 13.47 -1.02
N LEU A 47 2.46 12.54 -0.32
CA LEU A 47 2.31 12.41 1.11
C LEU A 47 3.35 13.25 1.85
N SER A 48 2.90 14.00 2.86
CA SER A 48 3.83 14.59 3.81
C SER A 48 4.32 13.50 4.76
N THR A 49 5.42 13.76 5.44
CA THR A 49 5.96 12.82 6.41
C THR A 49 4.93 12.48 7.48
N GLY A 50 4.25 13.52 8.00
CA GLY A 50 3.24 13.30 9.03
C GLY A 50 2.07 12.45 8.55
N THR A 51 1.59 12.72 7.34
CA THR A 51 0.49 11.95 6.77
C THR A 51 0.90 10.50 6.54
N LEU A 52 2.11 10.29 6.02
CA LEU A 52 2.60 8.93 5.80
C LEU A 52 2.67 8.15 7.10
N TYR A 53 3.36 8.72 8.11
CA TYR A 53 3.56 7.97 9.36
C TYR A 53 2.26 7.80 10.14
N GLY A 54 1.32 8.72 10.00
CA GLY A 54 -0.02 8.53 10.55
C GLY A 54 -0.72 7.34 9.91
N ALA A 55 -0.61 7.23 8.59
CA ALA A 55 -1.21 6.09 7.87
C ALA A 55 -0.52 4.79 8.23
N LEU A 56 0.82 4.78 8.31
CA LEU A 56 1.56 3.58 8.67
C LEU A 56 1.18 3.10 10.06
N LYS A 57 1.05 4.03 11.00
CA LYS A 57 0.66 3.68 12.37
C LYS A 57 -0.72 3.01 12.38
N ARG A 58 -1.66 3.56 11.61
CA ARG A 58 -3.00 2.98 11.51
C ARG A 58 -2.96 1.58 10.90
N LEU A 59 -2.20 1.42 9.82
CA LEU A 59 -2.10 0.13 9.14
C LEU A 59 -1.41 -0.92 10.01
N LEU A 60 -0.42 -0.52 10.79
CA LEU A 60 0.21 -1.41 11.77
C LEU A 60 -0.81 -1.87 12.81
N LYS A 61 -1.61 -0.95 13.31
CA LYS A 61 -2.62 -1.26 14.30
C LYS A 61 -3.68 -2.21 13.75
N GLN A 62 -4.04 -2.05 12.49
CA GLN A 62 -5.00 -2.93 11.83
C GLN A 62 -4.43 -4.30 11.51
N GLY A 63 -3.11 -4.45 11.57
CA GLY A 63 -2.47 -5.70 11.22
C GLY A 63 -2.33 -5.93 9.73
N TRP A 64 -2.43 -4.88 8.92
CA TRP A 64 -2.31 -4.99 7.47
C TRP A 64 -0.86 -4.88 7.00
N ILE A 65 -0.03 -4.24 7.81
CA ILE A 65 1.41 -4.17 7.56
C ILE A 65 2.14 -4.53 8.85
N GLU A 66 3.42 -4.86 8.70
CA GLU A 66 4.28 -5.08 9.86
C GLU A 66 5.63 -4.45 9.60
N ARG A 67 6.35 -4.16 10.67
CA ARG A 67 7.70 -3.63 10.57
C ARG A 67 8.70 -4.75 10.45
N VAL A 68 9.68 -4.55 9.57
CA VAL A 68 10.84 -5.41 9.50
C VAL A 68 12.04 -4.51 9.66
N GLU A 69 13.06 -5.00 10.33
CA GLU A 69 14.28 -4.24 10.53
C GLU A 69 15.30 -4.66 9.49
N GLU A 70 15.91 -3.67 8.87
CA GLU A 70 16.98 -3.91 7.90
C GLU A 70 18.20 -3.15 8.33
N GLU A 71 19.33 -3.84 8.30
CA GLU A 71 20.60 -3.20 8.56
C GLU A 71 20.95 -2.35 7.35
N LEU A 72 21.38 -1.11 7.61
CA LEU A 72 21.77 -0.23 6.52
C LEU A 72 23.02 -0.77 5.83
N ASP A 73 23.07 -0.55 4.52
CA ASP A 73 24.22 -0.92 3.73
C ASP A 73 25.46 -0.24 4.30
N SER A 74 26.48 -1.01 4.56
CA SER A 74 27.70 -0.52 5.19
C SER A 74 28.63 0.21 4.21
N SER A 75 28.19 0.47 3.01
CA SER A 75 29.01 1.24 2.05
C SER A 75 29.35 2.63 2.59
N ASN A 76 28.58 3.12 3.55
CA ASN A 76 28.86 4.35 4.25
C ASN A 76 29.20 3.99 5.69
N ASP A 77 30.44 4.19 6.07
CA ASP A 77 30.92 3.80 7.39
C ASP A 77 30.17 4.45 8.55
N GLU A 78 29.73 5.68 8.35
CA GLU A 78 29.00 6.40 9.39
C GLU A 78 27.66 5.75 9.71
N GLU A 79 27.12 5.01 8.79
CA GLU A 79 25.84 4.36 8.96
C GLU A 79 25.97 2.88 9.22
N SER A 80 27.19 2.39 9.29
CA SER A 80 27.45 0.97 9.54
C SER A 80 26.85 0.56 10.88
N GLY A 81 26.08 -0.52 10.87
CA GLY A 81 25.45 -1.03 12.08
C GLY A 81 24.14 -0.40 12.46
N ARG A 82 23.71 0.63 11.74
CA ARG A 82 22.41 1.23 11.98
C ARG A 82 21.30 0.34 11.46
N ILE A 83 20.18 0.40 12.13
CA ILE A 83 18.98 -0.35 11.72
C ILE A 83 17.95 0.63 11.20
N ARG A 84 17.43 0.37 10.02
CA ARG A 84 16.39 1.17 9.42
C ARG A 84 15.09 0.40 9.44
N LYS A 85 14.00 1.10 9.79
CA LYS A 85 12.69 0.48 9.82
C LYS A 85 12.11 0.42 8.42
N ALA A 86 11.73 -0.77 8.02
CA ALA A 86 11.01 -0.98 6.77
C ALA A 86 9.66 -1.58 7.10
N TYR A 87 8.77 -1.53 6.14
CA TYR A 87 7.40 -2.00 6.30
C TYR A 87 7.08 -2.97 5.17
N THR A 88 6.24 -3.95 5.47
CA THR A 88 5.81 -4.92 4.47
C THR A 88 4.37 -5.32 4.75
N LEU A 89 3.69 -5.84 3.75
CA LEU A 89 2.33 -6.34 3.92
C LEU A 89 2.34 -7.62 4.73
N THR A 90 1.36 -7.73 5.63
CA THR A 90 1.07 -9.02 6.27
C THR A 90 0.21 -9.84 5.31
N SER A 91 -0.06 -11.11 5.67
CA SER A 91 -0.99 -11.93 4.90
C SER A 91 -2.36 -11.29 4.84
N LEU A 92 -2.82 -10.70 5.94
CA LEU A 92 -4.10 -10.01 5.97
C LEU A 92 -4.08 -8.78 5.06
N GLY A 93 -3.02 -7.98 5.12
CA GLY A 93 -2.90 -6.80 4.27
C GLY A 93 -2.89 -7.16 2.80
N ARG A 94 -2.20 -8.24 2.44
CA ARG A 94 -2.17 -8.71 1.07
C ARG A 94 -3.56 -9.12 0.58
N ARG A 95 -4.32 -9.78 1.45
CA ARG A 95 -5.68 -10.16 1.10
C ARG A 95 -6.59 -8.94 0.94
N ILE A 96 -6.47 -7.96 1.83
CA ILE A 96 -7.23 -6.71 1.73
C ILE A 96 -6.93 -6.03 0.38
N LEU A 97 -5.65 -5.96 0.02
CA LEU A 97 -5.26 -5.33 -1.24
C LEU A 97 -5.82 -6.10 -2.44
N GLU A 98 -5.77 -7.43 -2.41
CA GLU A 98 -6.32 -8.26 -3.48
C GLU A 98 -7.81 -8.04 -3.66
N ILE A 99 -8.55 -7.95 -2.56
CA ILE A 99 -9.98 -7.70 -2.60
C ILE A 99 -10.26 -6.34 -3.24
N GLU A 100 -9.48 -5.34 -2.87
CA GLU A 100 -9.64 -4.01 -3.44
C GLU A 100 -9.33 -3.99 -4.93
N ILE A 101 -8.26 -4.65 -5.34
CA ILE A 101 -7.92 -4.72 -6.75
C ILE A 101 -9.04 -5.39 -7.54
N ASN A 102 -9.58 -6.49 -7.00
CA ASN A 102 -10.68 -7.17 -7.67
C ASN A 102 -11.92 -6.27 -7.77
N ARG A 103 -12.22 -5.54 -6.71
CA ARG A 103 -13.34 -4.58 -6.73
C ARG A 103 -13.17 -3.55 -7.83
N LEU A 104 -11.96 -3.01 -7.97
CA LEU A 104 -11.65 -2.02 -8.99
C LEU A 104 -11.79 -2.61 -10.39
N HIS A 105 -11.34 -3.85 -10.59
CA HIS A 105 -11.50 -4.53 -11.88
C HIS A 105 -12.96 -4.67 -12.27
N VAL A 106 -13.81 -5.06 -11.32
CA VAL A 106 -15.24 -5.19 -11.58
C VAL A 106 -15.84 -3.86 -12.02
N LEU A 107 -15.44 -2.78 -11.37
CA LEU A 107 -15.94 -1.45 -11.72
C LEU A 107 -15.49 -1.04 -13.12
N VAL A 108 -14.23 -1.27 -13.44
CA VAL A 108 -13.70 -0.94 -14.76
C VAL A 108 -14.34 -1.79 -15.84
N ASP A 109 -14.51 -3.09 -15.57
CA ASP A 109 -15.14 -3.98 -16.53
C ASP A 109 -16.57 -3.56 -16.85
N ALA A 110 -17.32 -3.15 -15.83
CA ALA A 110 -18.68 -2.65 -16.05
C ALA A 110 -18.69 -1.42 -16.97
N ALA A 111 -17.73 -0.51 -16.73
CA ALA A 111 -17.61 0.67 -17.57
C ALA A 111 -17.25 0.32 -19.00
N ASN A 112 -16.33 -0.64 -19.19
CA ASN A 112 -15.89 -1.05 -20.51
C ASN A 112 -17.04 -1.68 -21.30
N LEU A 113 -17.82 -2.53 -20.66
CA LEU A 113 -18.96 -3.15 -21.32
C LEU A 113 -19.96 -2.07 -21.77
N ARG A 114 -20.21 -1.08 -20.94
CA ARG A 114 -21.20 -0.06 -21.24
C ARG A 114 -20.72 0.92 -22.30
N THR A 115 -19.46 1.34 -22.21
CA THR A 115 -18.96 2.42 -23.06
C THR A 115 -18.43 1.94 -24.41
N THR A 116 -18.05 0.67 -24.52
CA THR A 116 -17.61 0.11 -25.80
C THR A 116 -18.74 -0.42 -26.64
N GLY A 117 -19.95 -0.50 -26.07
CA GLY A 117 -21.09 -1.03 -26.79
C GLY A 117 -21.03 -2.54 -27.02
N ALA A 118 -20.20 -3.24 -26.26
CA ALA A 118 -20.02 -4.68 -26.42
C ALA A 118 -21.30 -5.47 -26.19
N GLU A 119 -22.19 -4.94 -25.37
CA GLU A 119 -23.47 -5.58 -25.04
C GLU A 119 -24.60 -5.20 -25.99
N ALA A 120 -24.32 -4.31 -26.91
CA ALA A 120 -25.35 -3.80 -27.81
C ALA A 120 -25.81 -4.85 -28.82
#